data_72a6932881f02e7192401f23d2c7b181
#
_entry.id   72a6932881f02e7192401f23d2c7b181
#
_cell.length_a   1.000
_cell.length_b   1.000
_cell.length_c   1.000
_cell.angle_alpha   90.00
_cell.angle_beta   90.00
_cell.angle_gamma   90.00
#
_symmetry.space_group_name_H-M   'P 1'
#
loop_
_entity.id
_entity.type
_entity.pdbx_description
1 polymer ?
#
loop_
_entity_poly.entity_id
_entity_poly.type
_entity_poly.pdbx_seq_one_letter_code
_entity_poly.pdbx_strand_id
1 'polypeptide(L)'
;MKIGFIGLGIMGSRMAANLAKQRHVLVLYNRTRAKAEALAGPCVTVADSPADVANDVQVLFTMLAHPDAVEEAALGQSGFLEHLPPGAIWIDCSSVNPSFSRKMAKEAERRDIHFVDAPVTGSAPVAAAAKLVFWVGAEGVDLETIRPLLLSMGNKIVHVGGHGAGTSMKMVINLLLGNAMAAFAEAMLLGEGLGISKEILFDSLLGMPAVAPFLASKRANIDSGIYEAEFPLAWMQKDLHLASVSAFETGVALPLTNSAKEIYRLAMQNGLSREDFSAVYAFLAGKSDLITAVLRNQDESSNKQIHQMVA
;
A
#
# COMPACT_ATOMS: atom_id res chain seq x y z
N MET A 1 17.31 -15.47 12.88
CA MET A 1 16.90 -15.68 11.47
C MET A 1 17.39 -14.49 10.67
N LYS A 2 17.89 -14.71 9.47
CA LYS A 2 18.25 -13.65 8.51
C LYS A 2 17.09 -13.45 7.55
N ILE A 3 16.59 -12.21 7.45
CA ILE A 3 15.37 -11.85 6.73
C ILE A 3 15.70 -10.76 5.70
N GLY A 4 15.29 -10.97 4.46
CA GLY A 4 15.34 -9.96 3.42
C GLY A 4 14.07 -9.08 3.43
N PHE A 5 14.21 -7.79 3.14
CA PHE A 5 13.06 -6.91 2.97
C PHE A 5 13.29 -5.93 1.81
N ILE A 6 12.44 -6.00 0.80
CA ILE A 6 12.51 -5.18 -0.41
C ILE A 6 11.30 -4.25 -0.48
N GLY A 7 11.57 -2.94 -0.57
CA GLY A 7 10.54 -1.92 -0.68
C GLY A 7 10.23 -1.22 0.65
N LEU A 8 10.85 -0.04 0.85
CA LEU A 8 10.75 0.75 2.07
C LEU A 8 9.99 2.07 1.82
N GLY A 9 8.80 1.92 1.24
CA GLY A 9 7.82 3.00 1.09
C GLY A 9 7.10 3.30 2.41
N ILE A 10 5.93 3.96 2.30
CA ILE A 10 5.10 4.35 3.47
C ILE A 10 4.86 3.16 4.41
N MET A 11 4.50 2.00 3.88
CA MET A 11 4.19 0.81 4.68
C MET A 11 5.45 0.01 5.01
N GLY A 12 6.25 -0.34 3.99
CA GLY A 12 7.38 -1.25 4.14
C GLY A 12 8.45 -0.77 5.12
N SER A 13 8.72 0.54 5.20
CA SER A 13 9.65 1.08 6.19
C SER A 13 9.21 0.82 7.64
N ARG A 14 7.91 0.94 7.92
CA ARG A 14 7.32 0.69 9.24
C ARG A 14 7.29 -0.80 9.57
N MET A 15 7.00 -1.62 8.57
CA MET A 15 7.01 -3.08 8.70
C MET A 15 8.44 -3.58 8.99
N ALA A 16 9.44 -3.16 8.21
CA ALA A 16 10.84 -3.50 8.43
C ALA A 16 11.35 -3.01 9.79
N ALA A 17 10.98 -1.80 10.22
CA ALA A 17 11.33 -1.28 11.54
C ALA A 17 10.78 -2.14 12.69
N ASN A 18 9.57 -2.69 12.54
CA ASN A 18 9.00 -3.59 13.56
C ASN A 18 9.72 -4.95 13.60
N LEU A 19 10.11 -5.50 12.44
CA LEU A 19 10.95 -6.70 12.38
C LEU A 19 12.31 -6.47 13.03
N ALA A 20 12.94 -5.31 12.81
CA ALA A 20 14.22 -4.96 13.43
C ALA A 20 14.15 -4.94 14.96
N LYS A 21 13.04 -4.50 15.56
CA LYS A 21 12.82 -4.52 17.02
C LYS A 21 12.86 -5.92 17.62
N GLN A 22 12.56 -6.96 16.85
CA GLN A 22 12.59 -8.37 17.27
C GLN A 22 14.00 -9.00 17.19
N ARG A 23 15.04 -8.19 16.96
CA ARG A 23 16.45 -8.62 16.86
C ARG A 23 16.75 -9.64 15.76
N HIS A 24 15.93 -9.67 14.70
CA HIS A 24 16.28 -10.40 13.49
C HIS A 24 17.41 -9.68 12.75
N VAL A 25 18.25 -10.44 12.06
CA VAL A 25 19.22 -9.86 11.13
C VAL A 25 18.47 -9.51 9.85
N LEU A 26 18.41 -8.24 9.51
CA LEU A 26 17.71 -7.76 8.32
C LEU A 26 18.69 -7.36 7.21
N VAL A 27 18.36 -7.72 5.98
CA VAL A 27 18.99 -7.20 4.77
C VAL A 27 17.94 -6.41 4.01
N LEU A 28 18.17 -5.10 3.87
CA LEU A 28 17.18 -4.18 3.33
C LEU A 28 17.59 -3.68 1.94
N TYR A 29 16.63 -3.58 1.04
CA TYR A 29 16.81 -2.90 -0.23
C TYR A 29 15.64 -1.98 -0.53
N ASN A 30 15.95 -0.81 -1.06
CA ASN A 30 14.99 0.10 -1.66
C ASN A 30 15.65 0.85 -2.83
N ARG A 31 14.92 1.05 -3.93
CA ARG A 31 15.40 1.80 -5.10
C ARG A 31 16.01 3.17 -4.73
N THR A 32 15.39 3.88 -3.78
CA THR A 32 15.98 5.08 -3.14
C THR A 32 16.75 4.61 -1.91
N ARG A 33 18.07 4.43 -2.04
CA ARG A 33 18.98 3.88 -1.03
C ARG A 33 18.87 4.56 0.33
N ALA A 34 18.73 5.88 0.37
CA ALA A 34 18.62 6.67 1.60
C ALA A 34 17.46 6.18 2.52
N LYS A 35 16.39 5.60 1.96
CA LYS A 35 15.29 5.03 2.76
C LYS A 35 15.69 3.75 3.51
N ALA A 36 16.62 2.97 2.97
CA ALA A 36 17.17 1.80 3.64
C ALA A 36 18.21 2.21 4.67
N GLU A 37 19.07 3.16 4.33
CA GLU A 37 20.09 3.72 5.23
C GLU A 37 19.48 4.36 6.49
N ALA A 38 18.30 4.97 6.37
CA ALA A 38 17.58 5.52 7.52
C ALA A 38 17.14 4.46 8.55
N LEU A 39 17.15 3.17 8.19
CA LEU A 39 16.85 2.04 9.07
C LEU A 39 18.10 1.24 9.45
N ALA A 40 19.28 1.61 8.95
CA ALA A 40 20.53 0.89 9.23
C ALA A 40 20.84 0.87 10.72
N GLY A 41 21.42 -0.23 11.19
CA GLY A 41 21.72 -0.42 12.61
C GLY A 41 22.49 -1.72 12.85
N PRO A 42 22.75 -2.09 14.12
CA PRO A 42 23.61 -3.25 14.45
C PRO A 42 23.18 -4.59 13.83
N CYS A 43 21.88 -4.77 13.58
CA CYS A 43 21.31 -5.98 12.99
C CYS A 43 20.70 -5.73 11.61
N VAL A 44 20.94 -4.56 11.00
CA VAL A 44 20.33 -4.14 9.74
C VAL A 44 21.42 -3.74 8.76
N THR A 45 21.51 -4.45 7.63
CA THR A 45 22.42 -4.14 6.52
C THR A 45 21.64 -3.66 5.31
N VAL A 46 22.27 -2.82 4.50
CA VAL A 46 21.68 -2.28 3.26
C VAL A 46 22.35 -2.94 2.06
N ALA A 47 21.55 -3.56 1.21
CA ALA A 47 21.99 -4.18 -0.04
C ALA A 47 21.95 -3.19 -1.21
N ASP A 48 22.72 -3.49 -2.27
CA ASP A 48 22.82 -2.65 -3.47
C ASP A 48 21.80 -3.06 -4.54
N SER A 49 21.32 -4.31 -4.50
CA SER A 49 20.33 -4.85 -5.44
C SER A 49 19.33 -5.80 -4.74
N PRO A 50 18.19 -6.12 -5.39
CA PRO A 50 17.31 -7.19 -4.92
C PRO A 50 18.02 -8.54 -4.80
N ALA A 51 18.92 -8.89 -5.75
CA ALA A 51 19.73 -10.09 -5.72
C ALA A 51 20.60 -10.19 -4.46
N ASP A 52 21.23 -9.08 -4.05
CA ASP A 52 22.09 -9.06 -2.85
C ASP A 52 21.28 -9.28 -1.56
N VAL A 53 20.00 -8.88 -1.54
CA VAL A 53 19.11 -9.16 -0.40
C VAL A 53 18.89 -10.65 -0.21
N ALA A 54 18.79 -11.40 -1.31
CA ALA A 54 18.42 -12.81 -1.31
C ALA A 54 19.51 -13.73 -0.75
N ASN A 55 20.76 -13.28 -0.71
CA ASN A 55 21.89 -14.10 -0.29
C ASN A 55 21.75 -14.56 1.18
N ASP A 56 21.65 -15.87 1.39
CA ASP A 56 21.55 -16.55 2.69
C ASP A 56 20.33 -16.14 3.55
N VAL A 57 19.25 -15.59 2.97
CA VAL A 57 18.03 -15.33 3.71
C VAL A 57 17.06 -16.50 3.64
N GLN A 58 16.42 -16.83 4.77
CA GLN A 58 15.41 -17.88 4.83
C GLN A 58 14.01 -17.35 4.49
N VAL A 59 13.77 -16.05 4.74
CA VAL A 59 12.50 -15.39 4.46
C VAL A 59 12.78 -14.05 3.79
N LEU A 60 12.07 -13.76 2.70
CA LEU A 60 12.17 -12.49 1.99
C LEU A 60 10.78 -11.85 1.88
N PHE A 61 10.66 -10.61 2.35
CA PHE A 61 9.45 -9.79 2.21
C PHE A 61 9.58 -8.83 1.03
N THR A 62 8.50 -8.69 0.26
CA THR A 62 8.33 -7.61 -0.71
C THR A 62 7.15 -6.73 -0.33
N MET A 63 7.30 -5.38 -0.40
CA MET A 63 6.24 -4.39 -0.19
C MET A 63 6.39 -3.28 -1.21
N LEU A 64 5.91 -3.53 -2.42
CA LEU A 64 6.15 -2.72 -3.62
C LEU A 64 4.85 -2.12 -4.16
N ALA A 65 4.99 -1.16 -5.07
CA ALA A 65 3.89 -0.28 -5.46
C ALA A 65 2.85 -0.93 -6.40
N HIS A 66 3.29 -1.81 -7.30
CA HIS A 66 2.47 -2.39 -8.37
C HIS A 66 3.07 -3.71 -8.88
N PRO A 67 2.32 -4.52 -9.65
CA PRO A 67 2.78 -5.82 -10.17
C PRO A 67 4.13 -5.75 -10.87
N ASP A 68 4.32 -4.80 -11.80
CA ASP A 68 5.58 -4.68 -12.57
C ASP A 68 6.79 -4.43 -11.65
N ALA A 69 6.63 -3.69 -10.55
CA ALA A 69 7.71 -3.47 -9.60
C ALA A 69 8.06 -4.74 -8.81
N VAL A 70 7.07 -5.59 -8.52
CA VAL A 70 7.29 -6.90 -7.89
C VAL A 70 7.98 -7.84 -8.88
N GLU A 71 7.49 -7.89 -10.12
CA GLU A 71 8.07 -8.74 -11.18
C GLU A 71 9.52 -8.35 -11.48
N GLU A 72 9.81 -7.06 -11.63
CA GLU A 72 11.18 -6.55 -11.86
C GLU A 72 12.10 -6.87 -10.67
N ALA A 73 11.63 -6.68 -9.44
CA ALA A 73 12.43 -7.03 -8.27
C ALA A 73 12.69 -8.53 -8.13
N ALA A 74 11.74 -9.37 -8.57
CA ALA A 74 11.86 -10.83 -8.48
C ALA A 74 12.62 -11.44 -9.66
N LEU A 75 12.32 -11.04 -10.89
CA LEU A 75 12.71 -11.70 -12.14
C LEU A 75 13.55 -10.80 -13.06
N GLY A 76 13.76 -9.52 -12.73
CA GLY A 76 14.59 -8.61 -13.51
C GLY A 76 16.06 -8.99 -13.53
N GLN A 77 16.90 -8.25 -14.23
CA GLN A 77 18.33 -8.54 -14.40
C GLN A 77 19.09 -8.69 -13.07
N SER A 78 18.69 -7.94 -12.03
CA SER A 78 19.20 -8.06 -10.66
C SER A 78 18.13 -8.58 -9.71
N GLY A 79 17.26 -9.47 -10.22
CA GLY A 79 16.14 -10.03 -9.47
C GLY A 79 16.60 -10.99 -8.38
N PHE A 80 15.83 -11.05 -7.29
CA PHE A 80 16.19 -11.83 -6.13
C PHE A 80 15.90 -13.33 -6.28
N LEU A 81 14.98 -13.72 -7.17
CA LEU A 81 14.39 -15.05 -7.14
C LEU A 81 15.41 -16.16 -7.50
N GLU A 82 16.38 -15.88 -8.38
CA GLU A 82 17.47 -16.81 -8.73
C GLU A 82 18.54 -16.93 -7.63
N HIS A 83 18.51 -16.04 -6.63
CA HIS A 83 19.51 -15.96 -5.56
C HIS A 83 19.00 -16.44 -4.21
N LEU A 84 17.68 -16.67 -4.08
CA LEU A 84 17.11 -17.27 -2.87
C LEU A 84 17.56 -18.73 -2.74
N PRO A 85 17.95 -19.17 -1.53
CA PRO A 85 18.25 -20.57 -1.30
C PRO A 85 16.98 -21.44 -1.44
N PRO A 86 17.10 -22.65 -1.98
CA PRO A 86 15.99 -23.61 -2.03
C PRO A 86 15.35 -23.80 -0.64
N GLY A 87 14.02 -23.87 -0.60
CA GLY A 87 13.24 -23.95 0.63
C GLY A 87 13.04 -22.61 1.34
N ALA A 88 13.55 -21.48 0.80
CA ALA A 88 13.25 -20.15 1.34
C ALA A 88 11.79 -19.78 1.10
N ILE A 89 11.27 -18.83 1.90
CA ILE A 89 9.90 -18.35 1.78
C ILE A 89 9.92 -16.91 1.28
N TRP A 90 9.29 -16.65 0.14
CA TRP A 90 9.01 -15.32 -0.35
C TRP A 90 7.58 -14.89 0.06
N ILE A 91 7.48 -13.80 0.82
CA ILE A 91 6.22 -13.23 1.28
C ILE A 91 5.99 -11.92 0.55
N ASP A 92 5.01 -11.89 -0.36
CA ASP A 92 4.62 -10.65 -1.04
C ASP A 92 3.47 -9.97 -0.29
N CYS A 93 3.77 -8.81 0.30
CA CYS A 93 2.79 -7.96 0.98
C CYS A 93 2.23 -6.85 0.06
N SER A 94 2.62 -6.83 -1.20
CA SER A 94 2.22 -5.82 -2.18
C SER A 94 0.74 -5.94 -2.55
N SER A 95 0.11 -4.82 -2.89
CA SER A 95 -1.24 -4.82 -3.45
C SER A 95 -1.18 -5.06 -4.96
N VAL A 96 -1.39 -6.33 -5.35
CA VAL A 96 -1.40 -6.83 -6.71
C VAL A 96 -2.69 -7.62 -6.98
N ASN A 97 -2.98 -7.99 -8.22
CA ASN A 97 -4.13 -8.82 -8.56
C ASN A 97 -3.86 -10.32 -8.36
N PRO A 98 -4.91 -11.13 -8.12
CA PRO A 98 -4.77 -12.56 -7.80
C PRO A 98 -4.09 -13.40 -8.88
N SER A 99 -4.31 -13.10 -10.17
CA SER A 99 -3.68 -13.83 -11.27
C SER A 99 -2.17 -13.58 -11.30
N PHE A 100 -1.73 -12.35 -10.94
CA PHE A 100 -0.32 -12.03 -10.78
C PHE A 100 0.31 -12.81 -9.62
N SER A 101 -0.32 -12.86 -8.45
CA SER A 101 0.19 -13.66 -7.32
C SER A 101 0.32 -15.14 -7.68
N ARG A 102 -0.65 -15.71 -8.36
CA ARG A 102 -0.58 -17.10 -8.86
C ARG A 102 0.54 -17.28 -9.89
N LYS A 103 0.81 -16.29 -10.74
CA LYS A 103 1.97 -16.31 -11.66
C LYS A 103 3.27 -16.34 -10.87
N MET A 104 3.44 -15.48 -9.88
CA MET A 104 4.65 -15.42 -9.07
C MET A 104 4.85 -16.67 -8.21
N ALA A 105 3.78 -17.26 -7.69
CA ALA A 105 3.84 -18.54 -7.00
C ALA A 105 4.43 -19.66 -7.89
N LYS A 106 4.02 -19.75 -9.16
CA LYS A 106 4.58 -20.73 -10.11
C LYS A 106 6.05 -20.45 -10.44
N GLU A 107 6.45 -19.19 -10.52
CA GLU A 107 7.85 -18.84 -10.75
C GLU A 107 8.73 -19.18 -9.54
N ALA A 108 8.21 -19.01 -8.33
CA ALA A 108 8.86 -19.41 -7.09
C ALA A 108 8.99 -20.96 -6.98
N GLU A 109 7.90 -21.68 -7.23
CA GLU A 109 7.85 -23.15 -7.21
C GLU A 109 8.89 -23.80 -8.13
N ARG A 110 9.11 -23.25 -9.34
CA ARG A 110 10.14 -23.73 -10.28
C ARG A 110 11.56 -23.68 -9.73
N ARG A 111 11.78 -22.93 -8.67
CA ARG A 111 13.08 -22.70 -8.01
C ARG A 111 13.15 -23.27 -6.61
N ASP A 112 12.17 -24.12 -6.26
CA ASP A 112 12.02 -24.68 -4.92
C ASP A 112 11.88 -23.59 -3.83
N ILE A 113 11.17 -22.48 -4.15
CA ILE A 113 10.89 -21.40 -3.24
C ILE A 113 9.38 -21.42 -2.88
N HIS A 114 9.07 -21.33 -1.59
CA HIS A 114 7.70 -21.20 -1.11
C HIS A 114 7.20 -19.77 -1.29
N PHE A 115 6.02 -19.62 -1.87
CA PHE A 115 5.42 -18.30 -2.07
C PHE A 115 4.21 -18.10 -1.17
N VAL A 116 4.10 -16.90 -0.60
CA VAL A 116 2.96 -16.47 0.20
C VAL A 116 2.52 -15.08 -0.24
N ASP A 117 1.28 -14.92 -0.64
CA ASP A 117 0.69 -13.59 -0.79
C ASP A 117 0.04 -13.15 0.53
N ALA A 118 0.55 -12.07 1.10
CA ALA A 118 0.15 -11.58 2.42
C ALA A 118 -0.08 -10.06 2.44
N PRO A 119 -0.94 -9.52 1.57
CA PRO A 119 -1.26 -8.11 1.60
C PRO A 119 -1.90 -7.71 2.93
N VAL A 120 -1.78 -6.41 3.26
CA VAL A 120 -2.14 -5.88 4.56
C VAL A 120 -3.31 -4.89 4.50
N THR A 121 -4.05 -4.79 5.59
CA THR A 121 -4.98 -3.71 5.88
C THR A 121 -4.53 -2.95 7.11
N GLY A 122 -4.58 -1.63 7.02
CA GLY A 122 -4.13 -0.66 8.01
C GLY A 122 -3.41 0.50 7.34
N SER A 123 -3.51 1.70 7.93
CA SER A 123 -2.79 2.90 7.49
C SER A 123 -1.38 2.97 8.05
N ALA A 124 -0.62 4.01 7.73
CA ALA A 124 0.74 4.20 8.19
C ALA A 124 0.87 4.20 9.73
N PRO A 125 0.02 4.87 10.52
CA PRO A 125 0.02 4.75 11.98
C PRO A 125 -0.23 3.33 12.50
N VAL A 126 -1.14 2.60 11.86
CA VAL A 126 -1.45 1.20 12.20
C VAL A 126 -0.25 0.29 11.96
N ALA A 127 0.46 0.49 10.83
CA ALA A 127 1.69 -0.22 10.52
C ALA A 127 2.81 0.09 11.53
N ALA A 128 3.00 1.35 11.90
CA ALA A 128 3.98 1.76 12.91
C ALA A 128 3.72 1.13 14.28
N ALA A 129 2.44 0.98 14.64
CA ALA A 129 2.00 0.37 15.89
C ALA A 129 1.99 -1.18 15.89
N ALA A 130 2.45 -1.83 14.81
CA ALA A 130 2.41 -3.28 14.62
C ALA A 130 0.98 -3.86 14.78
N LYS A 131 -0.02 -3.18 14.23
CA LYS A 131 -1.44 -3.57 14.32
C LYS A 131 -2.05 -3.92 12.96
N LEU A 132 -1.24 -4.24 11.97
CA LEU A 132 -1.73 -4.63 10.64
C LEU A 132 -2.58 -5.90 10.71
N VAL A 133 -3.54 -6.01 9.80
CA VAL A 133 -4.23 -7.25 9.49
C VAL A 133 -3.63 -7.83 8.22
N PHE A 134 -3.11 -9.04 8.28
CA PHE A 134 -2.59 -9.79 7.14
C PHE A 134 -3.67 -10.70 6.55
N TRP A 135 -3.87 -10.61 5.25
CA TRP A 135 -4.75 -11.50 4.48
C TRP A 135 -3.87 -12.48 3.73
N VAL A 136 -3.86 -13.73 4.14
CA VAL A 136 -2.83 -14.69 3.70
C VAL A 136 -3.41 -15.70 2.74
N GLY A 137 -2.77 -15.79 1.56
CA GLY A 137 -2.90 -16.88 0.61
C GLY A 137 -1.62 -17.71 0.61
N ALA A 138 -1.68 -18.92 1.16
CA ALA A 138 -0.52 -19.79 1.33
C ALA A 138 -0.93 -21.24 1.55
N GLU A 139 0.00 -22.16 1.36
CA GLU A 139 -0.10 -23.50 1.92
C GLU A 139 0.01 -23.46 3.45
N GLY A 140 -0.73 -24.33 4.14
CA GLY A 140 -0.88 -24.25 5.61
C GLY A 140 0.45 -24.37 6.38
N VAL A 141 1.39 -25.17 5.89
CA VAL A 141 2.73 -25.36 6.52
C VAL A 141 3.54 -24.06 6.49
N ASP A 142 3.51 -23.34 5.36
CA ASP A 142 4.24 -22.07 5.22
C ASP A 142 3.72 -21.01 6.19
N LEU A 143 2.39 -20.93 6.34
CA LEU A 143 1.75 -19.97 7.26
C LEU A 143 2.23 -20.16 8.70
N GLU A 144 2.30 -21.37 9.20
CA GLU A 144 2.75 -21.60 10.58
C GLU A 144 4.21 -21.18 10.80
N THR A 145 5.07 -21.38 9.79
CA THR A 145 6.48 -20.97 9.83
C THR A 145 6.63 -19.45 9.91
N ILE A 146 5.83 -18.68 9.15
CA ILE A 146 5.96 -17.23 9.08
C ILE A 146 5.07 -16.48 10.09
N ARG A 147 4.13 -17.16 10.75
CA ARG A 147 3.19 -16.56 11.72
C ARG A 147 3.87 -15.64 12.75
N PRO A 148 4.99 -16.02 13.39
CA PRO A 148 5.65 -15.14 14.36
C PRO A 148 6.17 -13.84 13.72
N LEU A 149 6.62 -13.89 12.47
CA LEU A 149 7.11 -12.72 11.74
C LEU A 149 5.96 -11.78 11.39
N LEU A 150 4.83 -12.31 10.91
CA LEU A 150 3.64 -11.51 10.61
C LEU A 150 3.09 -10.85 11.89
N LEU A 151 3.05 -11.56 13.02
CA LEU A 151 2.60 -11.03 14.31
C LEU A 151 3.54 -9.96 14.90
N SER A 152 4.80 -9.89 14.47
CA SER A 152 5.68 -8.79 14.84
C SER A 152 5.32 -7.47 14.17
N MET A 153 4.55 -7.51 13.07
CA MET A 153 4.14 -6.36 12.27
C MET A 153 2.62 -6.11 12.32
N GLY A 154 1.86 -7.08 12.81
CA GLY A 154 0.40 -7.02 12.86
C GLY A 154 -0.17 -7.73 14.08
N ASN A 155 -1.47 -7.55 14.29
CA ASN A 155 -2.19 -8.17 15.41
C ASN A 155 -3.24 -9.20 14.97
N LYS A 156 -3.41 -9.37 13.65
CA LYS A 156 -4.37 -10.34 13.11
C LYS A 156 -3.85 -10.95 11.80
N ILE A 157 -3.98 -12.26 11.68
CA ILE A 157 -3.69 -13.01 10.47
C ILE A 157 -4.96 -13.78 10.10
N VAL A 158 -5.40 -13.61 8.85
CA VAL A 158 -6.54 -14.34 8.31
C VAL A 158 -6.04 -15.16 7.13
N HIS A 159 -6.02 -16.48 7.30
CA HIS A 159 -5.77 -17.39 6.19
C HIS A 159 -7.02 -17.48 5.31
N VAL A 160 -6.91 -17.00 4.08
CA VAL A 160 -8.04 -16.89 3.14
C VAL A 160 -8.15 -18.13 2.24
N GLY A 161 -7.02 -18.77 1.96
CA GLY A 161 -6.93 -19.95 1.10
C GLY A 161 -5.53 -20.12 0.50
N GLY A 162 -5.42 -20.82 -0.62
CA GLY A 162 -4.18 -20.99 -1.37
C GLY A 162 -3.70 -19.72 -2.07
N HIS A 163 -2.66 -19.83 -2.89
CA HIS A 163 -2.02 -18.71 -3.58
C HIS A 163 -3.01 -17.81 -4.34
N GLY A 164 -2.93 -16.51 -4.12
CA GLY A 164 -3.79 -15.48 -4.68
C GLY A 164 -5.06 -15.21 -3.87
N ALA A 165 -5.35 -15.98 -2.80
CA ALA A 165 -6.54 -15.76 -1.97
C ALA A 165 -6.40 -14.51 -1.09
N GLY A 166 -5.22 -14.25 -0.55
CA GLY A 166 -4.92 -13.04 0.22
C GLY A 166 -5.10 -11.77 -0.64
N THR A 167 -4.51 -11.77 -1.83
CA THR A 167 -4.67 -10.66 -2.80
C THR A 167 -6.11 -10.53 -3.29
N SER A 168 -6.86 -11.63 -3.45
CA SER A 168 -8.29 -11.57 -3.74
C SER A 168 -9.07 -10.81 -2.67
N MET A 169 -8.84 -11.13 -1.39
CA MET A 169 -9.45 -10.41 -0.28
C MET A 169 -9.05 -8.94 -0.25
N LYS A 170 -7.78 -8.64 -0.54
CA LYS A 170 -7.30 -7.26 -0.61
C LYS A 170 -7.99 -6.46 -1.71
N MET A 171 -8.23 -7.04 -2.89
CA MET A 171 -8.98 -6.38 -3.96
C MET A 171 -10.41 -6.07 -3.54
N VAL A 172 -11.10 -7.00 -2.88
CA VAL A 172 -12.47 -6.80 -2.36
C VAL A 172 -12.50 -5.66 -1.34
N ILE A 173 -11.54 -5.61 -0.41
CA ILE A 173 -11.46 -4.57 0.62
C ILE A 173 -11.20 -3.20 -0.01
N ASN A 174 -10.23 -3.09 -0.93
CA ASN A 174 -9.87 -1.80 -1.52
C ASN A 174 -10.93 -1.30 -2.51
N LEU A 175 -11.68 -2.20 -3.15
CA LEU A 175 -12.88 -1.85 -3.91
C LEU A 175 -13.92 -1.15 -3.03
N LEU A 176 -14.23 -1.70 -1.85
CA LEU A 176 -15.15 -1.06 -0.90
C LEU A 176 -14.61 0.28 -0.40
N LEU A 177 -13.30 0.34 -0.08
CA LEU A 177 -12.66 1.56 0.40
C LEU A 177 -12.74 2.70 -0.62
N GLY A 178 -12.38 2.43 -1.89
CA GLY A 178 -12.40 3.45 -2.95
C GLY A 178 -13.81 3.93 -3.29
N ASN A 179 -14.76 3.00 -3.43
CA ASN A 179 -16.15 3.35 -3.71
C ASN A 179 -16.79 4.14 -2.56
N ALA A 180 -16.55 3.75 -1.30
CA ALA A 180 -17.09 4.44 -0.14
C ALA A 180 -16.58 5.88 -0.04
N MET A 181 -15.28 6.12 -0.33
CA MET A 181 -14.73 7.48 -0.31
C MET A 181 -15.32 8.35 -1.41
N ALA A 182 -15.45 7.84 -2.63
CA ALA A 182 -16.05 8.58 -3.74
C ALA A 182 -17.52 8.93 -3.45
N ALA A 183 -18.31 7.94 -3.00
CA ALA A 183 -19.71 8.15 -2.64
C ALA A 183 -19.86 9.16 -1.47
N PHE A 184 -18.99 9.10 -0.48
CA PHE A 184 -18.99 10.06 0.63
C PHE A 184 -18.66 11.49 0.16
N ALA A 185 -17.69 11.64 -0.76
CA ALA A 185 -17.37 12.94 -1.35
C ALA A 185 -18.57 13.56 -2.08
N GLU A 186 -19.28 12.76 -2.90
CA GLU A 186 -20.48 13.21 -3.58
C GLU A 186 -21.60 13.59 -2.58
N ALA A 187 -21.82 12.77 -1.54
CA ALA A 187 -22.82 13.06 -0.52
C ALA A 187 -22.54 14.37 0.23
N MET A 188 -21.28 14.62 0.60
CA MET A 188 -20.87 15.87 1.23
C MET A 188 -21.12 17.07 0.33
N LEU A 189 -20.71 17.00 -0.95
CA LEU A 189 -20.89 18.08 -1.92
C LEU A 189 -22.36 18.34 -2.24
N LEU A 190 -23.19 17.31 -2.33
CA LEU A 190 -24.63 17.46 -2.49
C LEU A 190 -25.23 18.19 -1.28
N GLY A 191 -24.86 17.78 -0.06
CA GLY A 191 -25.33 18.44 1.17
C GLY A 191 -24.94 19.92 1.23
N GLU A 192 -23.68 20.25 0.90
CA GLU A 192 -23.21 21.65 0.80
C GLU A 192 -23.99 22.43 -0.26
N GLY A 193 -24.24 21.82 -1.43
CA GLY A 193 -25.06 22.42 -2.50
C GLY A 193 -26.52 22.64 -2.12
N LEU A 194 -27.04 21.86 -1.17
CA LEU A 194 -28.40 22.04 -0.58
C LEU A 194 -28.42 23.04 0.60
N GLY A 195 -27.27 23.64 0.92
CA GLY A 195 -27.17 24.68 1.97
C GLY A 195 -26.90 24.14 3.38
N ILE A 196 -26.57 22.84 3.53
CA ILE A 196 -26.18 22.27 4.82
C ILE A 196 -24.69 22.55 5.05
N SER A 197 -24.32 23.05 6.23
CA SER A 197 -22.92 23.34 6.53
C SER A 197 -22.11 22.05 6.59
N LYS A 198 -20.84 22.13 6.20
CA LYS A 198 -19.90 20.98 6.21
C LYS A 198 -19.78 20.36 7.61
N GLU A 199 -19.79 21.19 8.66
CA GLU A 199 -19.75 20.75 10.06
C GLU A 199 -20.96 19.85 10.41
N ILE A 200 -22.17 20.31 10.09
CA ILE A 200 -23.40 19.53 10.32
C ILE A 200 -23.37 18.22 9.53
N LEU A 201 -22.90 18.26 8.28
CA LEU A 201 -22.78 17.06 7.46
C LEU A 201 -21.82 16.02 8.11
N PHE A 202 -20.65 16.45 8.55
CA PHE A 202 -19.72 15.54 9.22
C PHE A 202 -20.31 14.99 10.53
N ASP A 203 -20.83 15.85 11.38
CA ASP A 203 -21.33 15.43 12.69
C ASP A 203 -22.56 14.51 12.58
N SER A 204 -23.35 14.67 11.52
CA SER A 204 -24.52 13.84 11.27
C SER A 204 -24.17 12.52 10.56
N LEU A 205 -23.24 12.53 9.60
CA LEU A 205 -22.95 11.37 8.75
C LEU A 205 -21.93 10.42 9.38
N LEU A 206 -20.87 10.98 10.00
CA LEU A 206 -19.84 10.13 10.61
C LEU A 206 -20.40 9.39 11.83
N GLY A 207 -20.26 8.08 11.83
CA GLY A 207 -20.84 7.22 12.87
C GLY A 207 -22.20 6.62 12.54
N MET A 208 -22.86 7.07 11.46
CA MET A 208 -24.08 6.39 10.99
C MET A 208 -23.75 4.99 10.43
N PRO A 209 -24.63 3.99 10.61
CA PRO A 209 -24.43 2.64 10.09
C PRO A 209 -24.21 2.56 8.56
N ALA A 210 -24.76 3.54 7.81
CA ALA A 210 -24.60 3.62 6.36
C ALA A 210 -23.24 4.16 5.90
N VAL A 211 -22.44 4.71 6.81
CA VAL A 211 -21.16 5.38 6.51
C VAL A 211 -20.00 4.53 6.99
N ALA A 212 -19.05 4.25 6.11
CA ALA A 212 -17.92 3.41 6.44
C ALA A 212 -17.03 4.06 7.55
N PRO A 213 -16.68 3.33 8.62
CA PRO A 213 -16.02 3.92 9.80
C PRO A 213 -14.69 4.61 9.52
N PHE A 214 -13.94 4.18 8.51
CA PHE A 214 -12.65 4.78 8.16
C PHE A 214 -12.77 6.23 7.69
N LEU A 215 -13.95 6.66 7.19
CA LEU A 215 -14.19 8.02 6.70
C LEU A 215 -14.03 9.07 7.80
N ALA A 216 -14.22 8.68 9.05
CA ALA A 216 -13.95 9.58 10.19
C ALA A 216 -12.49 10.06 10.23
N SER A 217 -11.53 9.22 9.82
CA SER A 217 -10.11 9.59 9.75
C SER A 217 -9.80 10.58 8.62
N LYS A 218 -10.71 10.77 7.66
CA LYS A 218 -10.53 11.68 6.52
C LYS A 218 -11.14 13.06 6.73
N ARG A 219 -11.88 13.27 7.84
CA ARG A 219 -12.47 14.57 8.17
C ARG A 219 -11.44 15.69 8.18
N ALA A 220 -10.32 15.51 8.89
CA ALA A 220 -9.29 16.53 9.03
C ALA A 220 -8.69 16.96 7.66
N ASN A 221 -8.48 16.03 6.75
CA ASN A 221 -7.99 16.33 5.40
C ASN A 221 -8.98 17.18 4.61
N ILE A 222 -10.27 16.83 4.68
CA ILE A 222 -11.34 17.54 3.95
C ILE A 222 -11.60 18.91 4.55
N ASP A 223 -11.55 19.06 5.89
CA ASP A 223 -11.77 20.32 6.59
C ASP A 223 -10.64 21.32 6.33
N SER A 224 -9.39 20.87 6.45
CA SER A 224 -8.21 21.72 6.26
C SER A 224 -7.88 21.99 4.79
N GLY A 225 -8.31 21.12 3.87
CA GLY A 225 -7.86 21.11 2.48
C GLY A 225 -6.42 20.65 2.30
N ILE A 226 -5.79 20.05 3.34
CA ILE A 226 -4.45 19.50 3.31
C ILE A 226 -4.57 17.98 3.25
N TYR A 227 -4.08 17.38 2.17
CA TYR A 227 -4.25 15.96 1.87
C TYR A 227 -2.94 15.20 1.96
N GLU A 228 -2.24 15.31 3.09
CA GLU A 228 -1.02 14.52 3.33
C GLU A 228 -1.32 13.03 3.22
N ALA A 229 -0.54 12.33 2.40
CA ALA A 229 -0.89 10.98 1.99
C ALA A 229 -0.53 9.92 3.04
N GLU A 230 -1.53 9.34 3.68
CA GLU A 230 -1.44 8.01 4.29
C GLU A 230 -1.61 6.90 3.25
N PHE A 231 -2.47 7.14 2.25
CA PHE A 231 -2.69 6.28 1.10
C PHE A 231 -2.86 7.14 -0.16
N PRO A 232 -1.81 7.25 -0.99
CA PRO A 232 -1.83 8.09 -2.19
C PRO A 232 -2.97 7.76 -3.15
N LEU A 233 -3.58 8.80 -3.73
CA LEU A 233 -4.69 8.70 -4.67
C LEU A 233 -4.34 7.82 -5.88
N ALA A 234 -3.10 7.90 -6.37
CA ALA A 234 -2.65 7.04 -7.46
C ALA A 234 -2.67 5.54 -7.08
N TRP A 235 -2.43 5.19 -5.81
CA TRP A 235 -2.53 3.80 -5.36
C TRP A 235 -3.98 3.32 -5.27
N MET A 236 -4.90 4.19 -4.87
CA MET A 236 -6.33 3.88 -4.88
C MET A 236 -6.80 3.63 -6.32
N GLN A 237 -6.47 4.52 -7.25
CA GLN A 237 -6.81 4.33 -8.67
C GLN A 237 -6.24 3.02 -9.21
N LYS A 238 -4.98 2.70 -8.91
CA LYS A 238 -4.34 1.44 -9.29
C LYS A 238 -5.10 0.23 -8.71
N ASP A 239 -5.47 0.27 -7.43
CA ASP A 239 -6.15 -0.86 -6.78
C ASP A 239 -7.54 -1.10 -7.37
N LEU A 240 -8.30 -0.04 -7.69
CA LEU A 240 -9.57 -0.16 -8.41
C LEU A 240 -9.37 -0.68 -9.84
N HIS A 241 -8.27 -0.32 -10.49
CA HIS A 241 -7.91 -0.88 -11.80
C HIS A 241 -7.61 -2.38 -11.71
N LEU A 242 -6.81 -2.81 -10.73
CA LEU A 242 -6.53 -4.23 -10.50
C LEU A 242 -7.79 -5.03 -10.16
N ALA A 243 -8.74 -4.43 -9.41
CA ALA A 243 -10.06 -5.02 -9.18
C ALA A 243 -10.85 -5.17 -10.49
N SER A 244 -10.77 -4.18 -11.40
CA SER A 244 -11.42 -4.26 -12.72
C SER A 244 -10.80 -5.36 -13.60
N VAL A 245 -9.47 -5.55 -13.55
CA VAL A 245 -8.79 -6.66 -14.25
C VAL A 245 -9.27 -7.99 -13.69
N SER A 246 -9.30 -8.14 -12.37
CA SER A 246 -9.76 -9.38 -11.72
C SER A 246 -11.24 -9.68 -12.04
N ALA A 247 -12.06 -8.63 -12.13
CA ALA A 247 -13.47 -8.76 -12.51
C ALA A 247 -13.63 -9.24 -13.97
N PHE A 248 -12.80 -8.72 -14.88
CA PHE A 248 -12.78 -9.19 -16.27
C PHE A 248 -12.37 -10.67 -16.36
N GLU A 249 -11.33 -11.07 -15.63
CA GLU A 249 -10.85 -12.47 -15.58
C GLU A 249 -11.89 -13.44 -15.03
N THR A 250 -12.79 -12.97 -14.15
CA THR A 250 -13.81 -13.80 -13.47
C THR A 250 -15.21 -13.64 -14.05
N GLY A 251 -15.41 -12.75 -15.03
CA GLY A 251 -16.70 -12.46 -15.64
C GLY A 251 -17.68 -11.68 -14.74
N VAL A 252 -17.21 -11.01 -13.70
CA VAL A 252 -18.02 -10.20 -12.78
C VAL A 252 -18.10 -8.76 -13.28
N ALA A 253 -19.30 -8.17 -13.32
CA ALA A 253 -19.49 -6.78 -13.68
C ALA A 253 -19.27 -5.84 -12.46
N LEU A 254 -18.47 -4.78 -12.64
CA LEU A 254 -18.18 -3.77 -11.61
C LEU A 254 -18.50 -2.34 -12.11
N PRO A 255 -19.75 -1.99 -12.44
CA PRO A 255 -20.09 -0.69 -13.02
C PRO A 255 -19.74 0.48 -12.09
N LEU A 256 -20.07 0.41 -10.80
CA LEU A 256 -19.74 1.44 -9.80
C LEU A 256 -18.23 1.64 -9.65
N THR A 257 -17.49 0.54 -9.50
CA THR A 257 -16.03 0.58 -9.35
C THR A 257 -15.35 1.15 -10.59
N ASN A 258 -15.84 0.84 -11.78
CA ASN A 258 -15.30 1.40 -13.01
C ASN A 258 -15.54 2.92 -13.10
N SER A 259 -16.71 3.41 -12.65
CA SER A 259 -16.97 4.84 -12.56
C SER A 259 -16.05 5.52 -11.52
N ALA A 260 -15.93 4.97 -10.32
CA ALA A 260 -15.04 5.50 -9.28
C ALA A 260 -13.58 5.50 -9.75
N LYS A 261 -13.11 4.42 -10.37
CA LYS A 261 -11.75 4.32 -10.93
C LYS A 261 -11.44 5.45 -11.92
N GLU A 262 -12.40 5.83 -12.78
CA GLU A 262 -12.21 6.93 -13.72
C GLU A 262 -12.25 8.29 -13.02
N ILE A 263 -13.07 8.48 -11.98
CA ILE A 263 -13.04 9.70 -11.15
C ILE A 263 -11.64 9.88 -10.53
N TYR A 264 -11.07 8.84 -9.93
CA TYR A 264 -9.70 8.90 -9.41
C TYR A 264 -8.67 9.15 -10.51
N ARG A 265 -8.85 8.59 -11.71
CA ARG A 265 -7.96 8.85 -12.87
C ARG A 265 -8.00 10.32 -13.27
N LEU A 266 -9.18 10.91 -13.34
CA LEU A 266 -9.35 12.33 -13.64
C LEU A 266 -8.71 13.22 -12.56
N ALA A 267 -8.84 12.86 -11.28
CA ALA A 267 -8.17 13.55 -10.19
C ALA A 267 -6.64 13.48 -10.31
N MET A 268 -6.08 12.35 -10.73
CA MET A 268 -4.64 12.22 -11.02
C MET A 268 -4.19 13.17 -12.15
N GLN A 269 -4.98 13.28 -13.23
CA GLN A 269 -4.69 14.20 -14.34
C GLN A 269 -4.71 15.67 -13.91
N ASN A 270 -5.44 15.98 -12.83
CA ASN A 270 -5.46 17.29 -12.19
C ASN A 270 -4.41 17.47 -11.07
N GLY A 271 -3.34 16.67 -11.07
CA GLY A 271 -2.17 16.85 -10.21
C GLY A 271 -2.26 16.21 -8.82
N LEU A 272 -3.36 15.51 -8.47
CA LEU A 272 -3.59 14.97 -7.12
C LEU A 272 -3.01 13.55 -6.90
N SER A 273 -2.14 13.07 -7.76
CA SER A 273 -1.60 11.69 -7.73
C SER A 273 -0.92 11.33 -6.40
N ARG A 274 -0.23 12.30 -5.78
CA ARG A 274 0.55 12.09 -4.56
C ARG A 274 -0.21 12.41 -3.28
N GLU A 275 -1.35 13.08 -3.39
CA GLU A 275 -2.22 13.42 -2.30
C GLU A 275 -2.92 12.18 -1.72
N ASP A 276 -3.42 12.27 -0.50
CA ASP A 276 -4.27 11.21 0.07
C ASP A 276 -5.50 10.99 -0.83
N PHE A 277 -5.97 9.75 -0.93
CA PHE A 277 -7.09 9.41 -1.81
C PHE A 277 -8.38 10.15 -1.46
N SER A 278 -8.50 10.71 -0.24
CA SER A 278 -9.59 11.61 0.14
C SER A 278 -9.60 12.94 -0.62
N ALA A 279 -8.50 13.29 -1.32
CA ALA A 279 -8.43 14.45 -2.22
C ALA A 279 -9.41 14.35 -3.41
N VAL A 280 -10.02 13.19 -3.64
CA VAL A 280 -11.13 13.05 -4.58
C VAL A 280 -12.29 14.01 -4.26
N TYR A 281 -12.52 14.34 -2.98
CA TYR A 281 -13.48 15.38 -2.57
C TYR A 281 -13.11 16.75 -3.14
N ALA A 282 -11.85 17.16 -3.03
CA ALA A 282 -11.41 18.47 -3.56
C ALA A 282 -11.47 18.52 -5.08
N PHE A 283 -11.16 17.41 -5.76
CA PHE A 283 -11.31 17.28 -7.21
C PHE A 283 -12.78 17.50 -7.63
N LEU A 284 -13.70 16.77 -7.02
CA LEU A 284 -15.14 16.88 -7.32
C LEU A 284 -15.72 18.26 -6.95
N ALA A 285 -15.16 18.92 -5.92
CA ALA A 285 -15.51 20.29 -5.54
C ALA A 285 -14.99 21.37 -6.52
N GLY A 286 -14.20 21.01 -7.55
CA GLY A 286 -13.55 21.96 -8.45
C GLY A 286 -12.43 22.78 -7.80
N LYS A 287 -11.84 22.28 -6.70
CA LYS A 287 -10.80 22.97 -5.90
C LYS A 287 -9.38 22.42 -6.10
N SER A 288 -9.17 21.58 -7.09
CA SER A 288 -7.88 20.92 -7.37
C SER A 288 -6.75 21.94 -7.62
N ASP A 289 -7.03 23.04 -8.30
CA ASP A 289 -6.03 24.07 -8.61
C ASP A 289 -5.47 24.76 -7.38
N LEU A 290 -6.30 24.95 -6.34
CA LEU A 290 -5.91 25.57 -5.07
C LEU A 290 -4.92 24.70 -4.31
N ILE A 291 -5.13 23.38 -4.32
CA ILE A 291 -4.23 22.40 -3.67
C ILE A 291 -2.89 22.38 -4.40
N THR A 292 -2.90 22.30 -5.72
CA THR A 292 -1.69 22.29 -6.54
C THR A 292 -0.88 23.59 -6.38
N ALA A 293 -1.53 24.73 -6.21
CA ALA A 293 -0.87 26.02 -5.95
C ALA A 293 -0.21 26.09 -4.57
N VAL A 294 -0.85 25.56 -3.53
CA VAL A 294 -0.28 25.49 -2.16
C VAL A 294 0.98 24.62 -2.14
N LEU A 295 0.95 23.48 -2.82
CA LEU A 295 2.10 22.55 -2.89
C LEU A 295 3.30 23.17 -3.63
N ARG A 296 3.08 23.86 -4.75
CA ARG A 296 4.15 24.57 -5.46
C ARG A 296 4.83 25.62 -4.58
N ASN A 297 4.05 26.37 -3.81
CA ASN A 297 4.58 27.38 -2.88
C ASN A 297 5.39 26.77 -1.73
N GLN A 298 5.04 25.57 -1.26
CA GLN A 298 5.79 24.84 -0.22
C GLN A 298 7.11 24.30 -0.75
N ASP A 299 7.14 23.74 -1.96
CA ASP A 299 8.37 23.28 -2.62
C ASP A 299 9.34 24.44 -2.89
N GLU A 300 8.85 25.59 -3.34
CA GLU A 300 9.66 26.79 -3.56
C GLU A 300 10.22 27.38 -2.26
N SER A 301 9.44 27.37 -1.18
CA SER A 301 9.91 27.86 0.13
C SER A 301 10.92 26.91 0.75
N SER A 302 10.74 25.60 0.61
CA SER A 302 11.71 24.59 1.07
C SER A 302 13.03 24.65 0.30
N ASN A 303 12.98 24.83 -1.02
CA ASN A 303 14.16 25.01 -1.85
C ASN A 303 14.92 26.33 -1.54
N LYS A 304 14.21 27.43 -1.22
CA LYS A 304 14.84 28.70 -0.79
C LYS A 304 15.54 28.57 0.55
N GLN A 305 14.95 27.84 1.52
CA GLN A 305 15.59 27.58 2.81
C GLN A 305 16.86 26.72 2.67
N ILE A 306 16.84 25.69 1.82
CA ILE A 306 18.04 24.86 1.55
C ILE A 306 19.14 25.70 0.90
N HIS A 307 18.82 26.58 -0.04
CA HIS A 307 19.80 27.46 -0.68
C HIS A 307 20.38 28.50 0.29
N GLN A 308 19.62 28.96 1.28
CA GLN A 308 20.12 29.88 2.33
C GLN A 308 20.96 29.17 3.42
N MET A 309 20.84 27.86 3.58
CA MET A 309 21.68 27.09 4.51
C MET A 309 22.99 26.60 3.87
N VAL A 310 23.13 26.66 2.56
CA VAL A 310 24.30 26.20 1.79
C VAL A 310 25.16 27.39 1.29
N ALA A 311 24.70 28.64 1.41
CA ALA A 311 25.44 29.88 1.18
C ALA A 311 25.96 30.47 2.48
#